data_d7ceb2e86b079792405c118f6b06147f
#
_entry.id   d7ceb2e86b079792405c118f6b06147f
#
_cell.length_a   1.000
_cell.length_b   1.000
_cell.length_c   1.000
_cell.angle_alpha   90.00
_cell.angle_beta   90.00
_cell.angle_gamma   90.00
#
_symmetry.space_group_name_H-M   'P 1'
#
loop_
_entity.id
_entity.type
_entity.pdbx_description
1 polymer ?
#
loop_
_entity_poly.entity_id
_entity_poly.type
_entity_poly.pdbx_seq_one_letter_code
_entity_poly.pdbx_strand_id
1 'polypeptide(L)'
;APDIIHATTWAIPPTSKPLAITVHDVAFLRDPDHFTAHGTAYFHRALEITRKRADAIIVPSQATADDCVEAGLDASLITVIPHGLSHTPVTDDQIEDFRARWDLTRPYILWVGTREPRKNLPTLLAAYRQMEDADLDLVLVGPAGWGSDPTDAPLAPDRVHVLGRLDDADLACAYAGA
;
A
#
# COMPACT_ATOMS: atom_id res chain seq x y z
N ALA A 1 14.80 -30.41 -0.46
CA ALA A 1 13.46 -29.81 -0.28
C ALA A 1 13.51 -28.91 0.95
N PRO A 2 12.79 -27.80 1.00
CA PRO A 2 12.76 -26.92 2.15
C PRO A 2 12.13 -27.63 3.37
N ASP A 3 12.57 -27.26 4.57
CA ASP A 3 12.03 -27.82 5.82
C ASP A 3 10.76 -27.07 6.28
N ILE A 4 10.65 -25.79 5.93
CA ILE A 4 9.52 -24.90 6.27
C ILE A 4 9.11 -24.14 4.99
N ILE A 5 7.84 -23.87 4.84
CA ILE A 5 7.31 -22.96 3.81
C ILE A 5 6.86 -21.66 4.50
N HIS A 6 7.32 -20.54 3.98
CA HIS A 6 6.82 -19.23 4.37
C HIS A 6 6.02 -18.60 3.23
N ALA A 7 4.71 -18.52 3.39
CA ALA A 7 3.83 -17.74 2.51
C ALA A 7 3.86 -16.28 2.97
N THR A 8 4.54 -15.45 2.21
CA THR A 8 4.72 -14.02 2.53
C THR A 8 3.50 -13.16 2.20
N THR A 9 2.45 -13.77 1.63
CA THR A 9 1.17 -13.15 1.28
C THR A 9 0.07 -14.19 1.39
N TRP A 10 -1.17 -13.80 1.06
CA TRP A 10 -2.32 -14.72 0.96
C TRP A 10 -2.20 -15.77 -0.16
N ALA A 11 -1.14 -15.75 -0.99
CA ALA A 11 -0.85 -16.77 -1.98
C ALA A 11 -0.19 -18.00 -1.33
N ILE A 12 -0.99 -18.80 -0.65
CA ILE A 12 -0.53 -19.95 0.14
C ILE A 12 -0.37 -21.18 -0.77
N PRO A 13 0.87 -21.69 -0.96
CA PRO A 13 1.08 -22.88 -1.77
C PRO A 13 0.61 -24.15 -1.05
N PRO A 14 0.15 -25.17 -1.77
CA PRO A 14 -0.12 -26.48 -1.17
C PRO A 14 1.17 -27.09 -0.63
N THR A 15 1.16 -27.51 0.63
CA THR A 15 2.34 -28.11 1.29
C THR A 15 1.94 -29.07 2.39
N SER A 16 2.79 -30.07 2.63
CA SER A 16 2.75 -30.92 3.82
C SER A 16 3.80 -30.53 4.86
N LYS A 17 4.59 -29.49 4.58
CA LYS A 17 5.63 -28.97 5.47
C LYS A 17 5.03 -27.99 6.46
N PRO A 18 5.72 -27.71 7.58
CA PRO A 18 5.37 -26.61 8.46
C PRO A 18 5.18 -25.30 7.67
N LEU A 19 4.15 -24.54 8.00
CA LEU A 19 3.67 -23.41 7.23
C LEU A 19 3.62 -22.14 8.08
N ALA A 20 4.52 -21.21 7.82
CA ALA A 20 4.43 -19.85 8.32
C ALA A 20 3.72 -18.96 7.30
N ILE A 21 2.84 -18.07 7.75
CA ILE A 21 2.07 -17.17 6.87
C ILE A 21 2.21 -15.75 7.38
N THR A 22 2.58 -14.81 6.50
CA THR A 22 2.47 -13.38 6.81
C THR A 22 1.10 -12.87 6.38
N VAL A 23 0.34 -12.36 7.34
CA VAL A 23 -0.93 -11.66 7.15
C VAL A 23 -0.67 -10.16 7.28
N HIS A 24 -0.70 -9.44 6.16
CA HIS A 24 -0.44 -8.00 6.15
C HIS A 24 -1.63 -7.20 6.69
N ASP A 25 -2.84 -7.58 6.31
CA ASP A 25 -4.12 -7.06 6.79
C ASP A 25 -5.25 -8.05 6.52
N VAL A 26 -6.42 -7.77 7.09
CA VAL A 26 -7.69 -8.45 6.80
C VAL A 26 -8.76 -7.45 6.33
N ALA A 27 -8.34 -6.40 5.62
CA ALA A 27 -9.21 -5.30 5.18
C ALA A 27 -10.42 -5.78 4.38
N PHE A 28 -10.31 -6.89 3.67
CA PHE A 28 -11.43 -7.50 2.92
C PHE A 28 -12.60 -7.95 3.81
N LEU A 29 -12.41 -8.09 5.13
CA LEU A 29 -13.48 -8.38 6.09
C LEU A 29 -14.18 -7.11 6.54
N ARG A 30 -13.47 -5.98 6.65
CA ARG A 30 -14.00 -4.69 7.10
C ARG A 30 -14.73 -3.96 5.98
N ASP A 31 -14.12 -3.91 4.80
CA ASP A 31 -14.58 -3.12 3.65
C ASP A 31 -14.61 -3.98 2.38
N PRO A 32 -15.50 -5.00 2.30
CA PRO A 32 -15.54 -5.93 1.17
C PRO A 32 -15.82 -5.23 -0.18
N ASP A 33 -16.52 -4.09 -0.16
CA ASP A 33 -16.86 -3.31 -1.36
C ASP A 33 -15.63 -2.67 -2.02
N HIS A 34 -14.50 -2.58 -1.30
CA HIS A 34 -13.23 -2.12 -1.87
C HIS A 34 -12.47 -3.22 -2.63
N PHE A 35 -13.03 -4.40 -2.73
CA PHE A 35 -12.42 -5.55 -3.40
C PHE A 35 -13.34 -6.09 -4.49
N THR A 36 -12.77 -6.75 -5.50
CA THR A 36 -13.57 -7.48 -6.48
C THR A 36 -14.19 -8.72 -5.84
N ALA A 37 -15.35 -9.19 -6.34
CA ALA A 37 -15.97 -10.40 -5.83
C ALA A 37 -15.03 -11.62 -5.88
N HIS A 38 -14.19 -11.72 -6.94
CA HIS A 38 -13.18 -12.76 -7.06
C HIS A 38 -12.08 -12.61 -5.99
N GLY A 39 -11.61 -11.38 -5.76
CA GLY A 39 -10.61 -11.09 -4.72
C GLY A 39 -11.12 -11.43 -3.32
N THR A 40 -12.33 -11.01 -2.99
CA THR A 40 -12.97 -11.33 -1.70
C THR A 40 -13.08 -12.83 -1.48
N ALA A 41 -13.56 -13.60 -2.47
CA ALA A 41 -13.64 -15.05 -2.38
C ALA A 41 -12.25 -15.71 -2.21
N TYR A 42 -11.24 -15.19 -2.91
CA TYR A 42 -9.86 -15.66 -2.77
C TYR A 42 -9.32 -15.43 -1.37
N PHE A 43 -9.51 -14.24 -0.80
CA PHE A 43 -9.03 -13.91 0.55
C PHE A 43 -9.75 -14.71 1.63
N HIS A 44 -11.06 -14.90 1.53
CA HIS A 44 -11.81 -15.77 2.45
C HIS A 44 -11.30 -17.21 2.43
N ARG A 45 -11.00 -17.74 1.24
CA ARG A 45 -10.43 -19.09 1.12
C ARG A 45 -9.04 -19.16 1.76
N ALA A 46 -8.19 -18.15 1.53
CA ALA A 46 -6.86 -18.10 2.12
C ALA A 46 -6.92 -18.00 3.66
N LEU A 47 -7.85 -17.21 4.21
CA LEU A 47 -8.10 -17.12 5.65
C LEU A 47 -8.50 -18.50 6.24
N GLU A 48 -9.39 -19.24 5.56
CA GLU A 48 -9.76 -20.60 5.98
C GLU A 48 -8.59 -21.58 5.94
N ILE A 49 -7.71 -21.48 4.93
CA ILE A 49 -6.50 -22.28 4.87
C ILE A 49 -5.58 -21.92 6.04
N THR A 50 -5.37 -20.62 6.31
CA THR A 50 -4.55 -20.12 7.42
C THR A 50 -5.07 -20.68 8.75
N ARG A 51 -6.37 -20.58 9.02
CA ARG A 51 -7.01 -21.09 10.24
C ARG A 51 -6.77 -22.58 10.46
N LYS A 52 -6.72 -23.38 9.38
CA LYS A 52 -6.60 -24.85 9.46
C LYS A 52 -5.17 -25.36 9.39
N ARG A 53 -4.25 -24.59 8.83
CA ARG A 53 -2.97 -25.13 8.39
C ARG A 53 -1.74 -24.36 8.86
N ALA A 54 -1.91 -23.10 9.34
CA ALA A 54 -0.78 -22.34 9.80
C ALA A 54 -0.19 -22.93 11.08
N ASP A 55 1.12 -23.09 11.09
CA ASP A 55 1.91 -23.43 12.29
C ASP A 55 2.47 -22.13 12.94
N ALA A 56 2.58 -21.04 12.18
CA ALA A 56 2.94 -19.71 12.66
C ALA A 56 2.29 -18.63 11.79
N ILE A 57 1.91 -17.51 12.41
CA ILE A 57 1.30 -16.35 11.74
C ILE A 57 2.13 -15.13 12.10
N ILE A 58 2.61 -14.42 11.09
CA ILE A 58 3.37 -13.18 11.25
C ILE A 58 2.47 -12.02 10.83
N VAL A 59 2.41 -10.97 11.64
CA VAL A 59 1.62 -9.76 11.35
C VAL A 59 2.48 -8.50 11.55
N PRO A 60 2.26 -7.42 10.78
CA PRO A 60 3.11 -6.23 10.83
C PRO A 60 2.80 -5.29 12.01
N SER A 61 1.67 -5.45 12.68
CA SER A 61 1.25 -4.56 13.75
C SER A 61 0.34 -5.24 14.76
N GLN A 62 0.20 -4.65 15.94
CA GLN A 62 -0.74 -5.13 16.95
C GLN A 62 -2.20 -5.01 16.44
N ALA A 63 -2.55 -3.93 15.72
CA ALA A 63 -3.87 -3.79 15.12
C ALA A 63 -4.21 -4.96 14.19
N THR A 64 -3.25 -5.38 13.34
CA THR A 64 -3.45 -6.55 12.49
C THR A 64 -3.56 -7.84 13.30
N ALA A 65 -2.82 -7.97 14.42
CA ALA A 65 -2.93 -9.13 15.30
C ALA A 65 -4.35 -9.22 15.90
N ASP A 66 -4.86 -8.11 16.41
CA ASP A 66 -6.20 -8.02 17.00
C ASP A 66 -7.28 -8.37 15.97
N ASP A 67 -7.16 -7.82 14.76
CA ASP A 67 -8.06 -8.14 13.63
C ASP A 67 -8.01 -9.63 13.25
N CYS A 68 -6.82 -10.24 13.26
CA CYS A 68 -6.65 -11.66 12.99
C CYS A 68 -7.34 -12.54 14.05
N VAL A 69 -7.23 -12.16 15.33
CA VAL A 69 -7.92 -12.85 16.42
C VAL A 69 -9.43 -12.72 16.29
N GLU A 70 -9.93 -11.52 15.98
CA GLU A 70 -11.35 -11.29 15.70
C GLU A 70 -11.85 -12.11 14.51
N ALA A 71 -10.99 -12.26 13.48
CA ALA A 71 -11.26 -13.14 12.34
C ALA A 71 -11.18 -14.64 12.66
N GLY A 72 -10.91 -15.03 13.92
CA GLY A 72 -10.87 -16.41 14.41
C GLY A 72 -9.57 -17.16 14.14
N LEU A 73 -8.45 -16.46 13.97
CA LEU A 73 -7.12 -17.07 13.97
C LEU A 73 -6.63 -17.30 15.42
N ASP A 74 -5.83 -18.34 15.62
CA ASP A 74 -5.31 -18.69 16.95
C ASP A 74 -4.25 -17.68 17.39
N ALA A 75 -4.55 -16.93 18.45
CA ALA A 75 -3.67 -15.94 19.04
C ALA A 75 -2.30 -16.50 19.43
N SER A 76 -2.22 -17.79 19.82
CA SER A 76 -0.97 -18.43 20.22
C SER A 76 0.01 -18.63 19.06
N LEU A 77 -0.46 -18.58 17.82
CA LEU A 77 0.35 -18.69 16.61
C LEU A 77 0.79 -17.33 16.05
N ILE A 78 0.23 -16.23 16.58
CA ILE A 78 0.46 -14.89 16.04
C ILE A 78 1.69 -14.25 16.68
N THR A 79 2.60 -13.75 15.84
CA THR A 79 3.75 -12.97 16.25
C THR A 79 3.76 -11.63 15.50
N VAL A 80 3.86 -10.53 16.24
CA VAL A 80 3.96 -9.18 15.64
C VAL A 80 5.41 -8.91 15.26
N ILE A 81 5.67 -8.73 13.98
CA ILE A 81 6.97 -8.36 13.41
C ILE A 81 6.77 -7.16 12.49
N PRO A 82 7.06 -5.94 12.92
CA PRO A 82 6.94 -4.75 12.09
C PRO A 82 7.76 -4.84 10.80
N HIS A 83 7.27 -4.20 9.73
CA HIS A 83 8.03 -4.11 8.50
C HIS A 83 9.34 -3.36 8.70
N GLY A 84 10.40 -3.87 8.09
CA GLY A 84 11.66 -3.14 7.97
C GLY A 84 11.52 -1.96 6.99
N LEU A 85 12.38 -0.97 7.16
CA LEU A 85 12.52 0.16 6.26
C LEU A 85 13.88 0.10 5.56
N SER A 86 13.86 0.17 4.23
CA SER A 86 15.06 0.45 3.44
C SER A 86 15.09 1.94 3.12
N HIS A 87 16.13 2.62 3.59
CA HIS A 87 16.36 4.01 3.26
C HIS A 87 17.40 4.10 2.13
N THR A 88 17.03 4.76 1.03
CA THR A 88 17.95 5.11 -0.05
C THR A 88 18.35 6.56 0.15
N PRO A 89 19.61 6.85 0.56
CA PRO A 89 20.07 8.22 0.68
C PRO A 89 20.05 8.89 -0.69
N VAL A 90 19.64 10.14 -0.73
CA VAL A 90 19.67 11.01 -1.92
C VAL A 90 20.36 12.31 -1.59
N THR A 91 21.03 12.90 -2.58
CA THR A 91 21.70 14.21 -2.45
C THR A 91 20.76 15.33 -2.88
N ASP A 92 21.06 16.56 -2.46
CA ASP A 92 20.28 17.74 -2.87
C ASP A 92 20.27 17.89 -4.41
N ASP A 93 21.40 17.65 -5.08
CA ASP A 93 21.50 17.69 -6.55
C ASP A 93 20.53 16.67 -7.21
N GLN A 94 20.42 15.47 -6.64
CA GLN A 94 19.48 14.45 -7.16
C GLN A 94 18.02 14.88 -6.99
N ILE A 95 17.70 15.53 -5.87
CA ILE A 95 16.36 16.07 -5.61
C ILE A 95 16.05 17.20 -6.60
N GLU A 96 17.02 18.11 -6.83
CA GLU A 96 16.86 19.20 -7.78
C GLU A 96 16.68 18.70 -9.21
N ASP A 97 17.49 17.72 -9.65
CA ASP A 97 17.36 17.07 -10.95
C ASP A 97 16.00 16.38 -11.13
N PHE A 98 15.53 15.70 -10.09
CA PHE A 98 14.20 15.09 -10.08
C PHE A 98 13.10 16.14 -10.23
N ARG A 99 13.16 17.22 -9.43
CA ARG A 99 12.19 18.31 -9.48
C ARG A 99 12.19 18.99 -10.86
N ALA A 100 13.36 19.23 -11.44
CA ALA A 100 13.49 19.82 -12.77
C ALA A 100 12.89 18.93 -13.87
N ARG A 101 13.13 17.62 -13.82
CA ARG A 101 12.56 16.67 -14.80
C ARG A 101 11.03 16.62 -14.79
N TRP A 102 10.43 16.85 -13.64
CA TRP A 102 8.98 16.77 -13.44
C TRP A 102 8.30 18.15 -13.33
N ASP A 103 9.05 19.23 -13.60
CA ASP A 103 8.59 20.64 -13.53
C ASP A 103 7.95 20.99 -12.16
N LEU A 104 8.54 20.46 -11.07
CA LEU A 104 8.07 20.68 -9.70
C LEU A 104 8.74 21.92 -9.12
N THR A 105 8.25 23.10 -9.46
CA THR A 105 8.86 24.38 -9.07
C THR A 105 8.45 24.86 -7.67
N ARG A 106 7.33 24.35 -7.12
CA ARG A 106 6.82 24.70 -5.79
C ARG A 106 7.06 23.58 -4.79
N PRO A 107 7.02 23.84 -3.48
CA PRO A 107 6.86 22.79 -2.47
C PRO A 107 5.65 21.92 -2.79
N TYR A 108 5.68 20.65 -2.42
CA TYR A 108 4.57 19.76 -2.74
C TYR A 108 4.21 18.80 -1.62
N ILE A 109 2.94 18.42 -1.60
CA ILE A 109 2.42 17.30 -0.84
C ILE A 109 2.56 16.06 -1.72
N LEU A 110 3.19 15.00 -1.19
CA LEU A 110 3.36 13.74 -1.90
C LEU A 110 2.30 12.72 -1.47
N TRP A 111 1.64 12.09 -2.44
CA TRP A 111 0.86 10.88 -2.25
C TRP A 111 1.46 9.72 -3.06
N VAL A 112 1.66 8.56 -2.44
CA VAL A 112 2.23 7.38 -3.08
C VAL A 112 1.29 6.19 -2.91
N GLY A 113 0.90 5.57 -4.02
CA GLY A 113 0.08 4.36 -3.99
C GLY A 113 -0.54 4.02 -5.33
N THR A 114 -1.11 2.81 -5.43
CA THR A 114 -1.99 2.47 -6.54
C THR A 114 -3.29 3.25 -6.42
N ARG A 115 -3.77 3.83 -7.51
CA ARG A 115 -5.03 4.59 -7.53
C ARG A 115 -6.22 3.63 -7.54
N GLU A 116 -6.56 3.14 -6.36
CA GLU A 116 -7.63 2.17 -6.10
C GLU A 116 -8.62 2.71 -5.04
N PRO A 117 -9.88 2.26 -5.01
CA PRO A 117 -10.90 2.80 -4.11
C PRO A 117 -10.49 2.79 -2.63
N ARG A 118 -9.82 1.75 -2.17
CA ARG A 118 -9.33 1.60 -0.78
C ARG A 118 -8.38 2.71 -0.34
N LYS A 119 -7.65 3.34 -1.27
CA LYS A 119 -6.70 4.43 -0.98
C LYS A 119 -7.38 5.80 -0.84
N ASN A 120 -8.66 5.88 -1.14
CA ASN A 120 -9.51 7.08 -0.94
C ASN A 120 -8.91 8.38 -1.50
N LEU A 121 -8.29 8.31 -2.67
CA LEU A 121 -7.71 9.48 -3.35
C LEU A 121 -8.74 10.60 -3.60
N PRO A 122 -10.05 10.33 -3.88
CA PRO A 122 -11.06 11.38 -4.02
C PRO A 122 -11.14 12.33 -2.81
N THR A 123 -11.02 11.81 -1.58
CA THR A 123 -11.03 12.63 -0.37
C THR A 123 -9.79 13.53 -0.29
N LEU A 124 -8.61 13.02 -0.65
CA LEU A 124 -7.41 13.85 -0.72
C LEU A 124 -7.55 14.97 -1.73
N LEU A 125 -8.04 14.67 -2.94
CA LEU A 125 -8.27 15.68 -3.99
C LEU A 125 -9.31 16.72 -3.56
N ALA A 126 -10.37 16.30 -2.88
CA ALA A 126 -11.37 17.22 -2.34
C ALA A 126 -10.80 18.12 -1.24
N ALA A 127 -9.97 17.59 -0.36
CA ALA A 127 -9.29 18.36 0.68
C ALA A 127 -8.28 19.34 0.07
N TYR A 128 -7.48 18.89 -0.90
CA TYR A 128 -6.50 19.74 -1.58
C TYR A 128 -7.15 20.93 -2.29
N ARG A 129 -8.32 20.73 -2.93
CA ARG A 129 -9.08 21.82 -3.56
C ARG A 129 -9.53 22.90 -2.58
N GLN A 130 -9.63 22.59 -1.28
CA GLN A 130 -9.99 23.59 -0.25
C GLN A 130 -8.78 24.42 0.21
N MET A 131 -7.57 24.07 -0.23
CA MET A 131 -6.33 24.79 0.07
C MET A 131 -6.02 25.84 -1.02
N GLU A 132 -7.01 26.67 -1.37
CA GLU A 132 -6.95 27.57 -2.52
C GLU A 132 -5.76 28.55 -2.51
N ASP A 133 -5.33 29.00 -1.34
CA ASP A 133 -4.26 29.98 -1.14
C ASP A 133 -2.89 29.34 -0.81
N ALA A 134 -2.80 28.00 -0.73
CA ALA A 134 -1.53 27.36 -0.43
C ALA A 134 -0.62 27.35 -1.66
N ASP A 135 0.60 27.88 -1.54
CA ASP A 135 1.65 27.76 -2.56
C ASP A 135 2.30 26.38 -2.51
N LEU A 136 1.47 25.34 -2.65
CA LEU A 136 1.82 23.94 -2.57
C LEU A 136 1.26 23.20 -3.77
N ASP A 137 2.03 22.34 -4.39
CA ASP A 137 1.56 21.40 -5.41
C ASP A 137 1.14 20.08 -4.77
N LEU A 138 0.36 19.27 -5.50
CA LEU A 138 0.05 17.88 -5.13
C LEU A 138 0.69 16.95 -6.15
N VAL A 139 1.57 16.08 -5.70
CA VAL A 139 2.25 15.09 -6.53
C VAL A 139 1.70 13.71 -6.23
N LEU A 140 1.19 13.04 -7.26
CA LEU A 140 0.60 11.70 -7.19
C LEU A 140 1.52 10.71 -7.88
N VAL A 141 2.06 9.77 -7.11
CA VAL A 141 2.98 8.72 -7.60
C VAL A 141 2.32 7.35 -7.46
N GLY A 142 2.38 6.56 -8.52
CA GLY A 142 1.90 5.19 -8.55
C GLY A 142 1.06 4.86 -9.78
N PRO A 143 0.87 3.58 -10.07
CA PRO A 143 0.13 3.14 -11.24
C PRO A 143 -1.37 3.41 -11.11
N ALA A 144 -2.06 3.40 -12.25
CA ALA A 144 -3.51 3.24 -12.28
C ALA A 144 -3.90 1.91 -11.61
N GLY A 145 -5.01 1.92 -10.89
CA GLY A 145 -5.57 0.74 -10.24
C GLY A 145 -6.82 0.23 -10.95
N TRP A 146 -7.82 -0.14 -10.16
CA TRP A 146 -9.14 -0.55 -10.66
C TRP A 146 -10.23 0.41 -10.16
N GLY A 147 -11.40 0.34 -10.81
CA GLY A 147 -12.50 1.26 -10.56
C GLY A 147 -12.38 2.55 -11.37
N SER A 148 -13.15 3.56 -11.02
CA SER A 148 -13.02 4.89 -11.62
C SER A 148 -11.74 5.55 -11.10
N ASP A 149 -10.88 6.00 -12.03
CA ASP A 149 -9.69 6.77 -11.66
C ASP A 149 -10.09 8.22 -11.35
N PRO A 150 -9.92 8.68 -10.09
CA PRO A 150 -10.29 10.04 -9.73
C PRO A 150 -9.46 11.12 -10.44
N THR A 151 -8.37 10.72 -11.11
CA THR A 151 -7.56 11.63 -11.93
C THR A 151 -8.14 11.83 -13.34
N ASP A 152 -9.15 11.05 -13.75
CA ASP A 152 -9.89 11.25 -15.00
C ASP A 152 -10.79 12.50 -14.96
N ALA A 153 -11.14 12.96 -13.74
CA ALA A 153 -11.85 14.24 -13.56
C ALA A 153 -10.89 15.42 -13.78
N PRO A 154 -11.39 16.60 -14.19
CA PRO A 154 -10.56 17.78 -14.35
C PRO A 154 -9.81 18.10 -13.04
N LEU A 155 -8.51 17.94 -13.06
CA LEU A 155 -7.59 18.38 -12.04
C LEU A 155 -7.14 19.82 -12.36
N ALA A 156 -6.60 20.55 -11.37
CA ALA A 156 -5.87 21.78 -11.63
C ALA A 156 -4.53 21.41 -12.29
N PRO A 157 -4.40 21.53 -13.63
CA PRO A 157 -3.29 20.92 -14.37
C PRO A 157 -1.92 21.53 -14.04
N ASP A 158 -1.93 22.75 -13.52
CA ASP A 158 -0.77 23.53 -13.09
C ASP A 158 -0.37 23.29 -11.64
N ARG A 159 -1.14 22.50 -10.89
CA ARG A 159 -0.94 22.27 -9.45
C ARG A 159 -1.01 20.80 -9.01
N VAL A 160 -1.56 19.91 -9.84
CA VAL A 160 -1.67 18.48 -9.55
C VAL A 160 -0.90 17.67 -10.59
N HIS A 161 0.21 17.10 -10.17
CA HIS A 161 1.12 16.35 -11.04
C HIS A 161 0.91 14.85 -10.85
N VAL A 162 0.57 14.14 -11.93
CA VAL A 162 0.39 12.68 -11.93
C VAL A 162 1.60 12.04 -12.60
N LEU A 163 2.56 11.57 -11.82
CA LEU A 163 3.83 11.07 -12.34
C LEU A 163 3.79 9.59 -12.75
N GLY A 164 2.71 8.88 -12.37
CA GLY A 164 2.66 7.44 -12.63
C GLY A 164 3.64 6.66 -11.75
N ARG A 165 4.07 5.49 -12.25
CA ARG A 165 5.03 4.65 -11.52
C ARG A 165 6.45 5.20 -11.71
N LEU A 166 7.14 5.42 -10.61
CA LEU A 166 8.56 5.76 -10.56
C LEU A 166 9.41 4.52 -10.25
N ASP A 167 10.67 4.56 -10.59
CA ASP A 167 11.67 3.62 -10.06
C ASP A 167 12.06 4.00 -8.61
N ASP A 168 12.85 3.15 -7.96
CA ASP A 168 13.19 3.31 -6.54
C ASP A 168 14.05 4.56 -6.28
N ALA A 169 14.89 4.97 -7.25
CA ALA A 169 15.74 6.15 -7.13
C ALA A 169 14.91 7.44 -7.22
N ASP A 170 14.04 7.54 -8.21
CA ASP A 170 13.13 8.67 -8.38
C ASP A 170 12.10 8.74 -7.23
N LEU A 171 11.62 7.59 -6.77
CA LEU A 171 10.72 7.54 -5.62
C LEU A 171 11.40 8.05 -4.34
N ALA A 172 12.68 7.72 -4.12
CA ALA A 172 13.45 8.26 -3.00
C ALA A 172 13.59 9.79 -3.08
N CYS A 173 13.87 10.33 -4.29
CA CYS A 173 13.91 11.77 -4.52
C CYS A 173 12.53 12.42 -4.29
N ALA A 174 11.44 11.76 -4.74
CA ALA A 174 10.09 12.26 -4.52
C ALA A 174 9.75 12.38 -3.02
N TYR A 175 10.15 11.41 -2.20
CA TYR A 175 9.98 11.46 -0.74
C TYR A 175 10.83 12.54 -0.09
N ALA A 176 12.10 12.65 -0.49
CA ALA A 176 13.02 13.58 0.13
C ALA A 176 12.74 15.05 -0.25
N GLY A 177 12.15 15.27 -1.42
CA GLY A 177 11.82 16.61 -1.93
C GLY A 177 10.44 17.13 -1.51
N ALA A 178 9.66 16.32 -0.76
CA ALA A 178 8.29 16.65 -0.34
C ALA A 178 8.25 17.52 0.94
#